data_b73de21097dad3194fb6f26b160d4fb9
#
_entry.id   b73de21097dad3194fb6f26b160d4fb9
#
_cell.length_a   1.000
_cell.length_b   1.000
_cell.length_c   1.000
_cell.angle_alpha   90.00
_cell.angle_beta   90.00
_cell.angle_gamma   90.00
#
_symmetry.space_group_name_H-M   'P 1'
#
loop_
_entity.id
_entity.type
_entity.pdbx_description
1 polymer ?
#
loop_
_entity_poly.entity_id
_entity_poly.type
_entity_poly.pdbx_seq_one_letter_code
_entity_poly.pdbx_strand_id
1 'polypeptide(L)'
;MSLDALDCLAAAQEDLIRALDGNDLAGITRAVAALGEAIEAAHALGQAPLQPQLGERLARLSALALAARMRVNYLTDRVNGRLAGLASLTGQSGPITYHAGLR
;
A
#
# COMPACT_ATOMS: atom_id res chain seq x y z
N MET A 1 -2.15 17.49 -18.05
CA MET A 1 -1.23 16.59 -18.73
C MET A 1 -1.31 15.23 -18.11
N SER A 2 -1.40 14.23 -18.94
CA SER A 2 -1.61 12.87 -18.43
C SER A 2 -0.44 12.36 -17.60
N LEU A 3 0.77 12.75 -17.93
CA LEU A 3 1.94 12.29 -17.17
C LEU A 3 2.00 12.90 -15.79
N ASP A 4 1.39 14.08 -15.59
CA ASP A 4 1.33 14.68 -14.27
C ASP A 4 0.52 13.85 -13.30
N ALA A 5 -0.57 13.25 -13.78
CA ALA A 5 -1.39 12.38 -12.92
C ALA A 5 -0.60 11.17 -12.47
N LEU A 6 0.22 10.60 -13.36
CA LEU A 6 1.06 9.47 -12.98
C LEU A 6 2.15 9.88 -12.00
N ASP A 7 2.71 11.06 -12.16
CA ASP A 7 3.69 11.58 -11.21
C ASP A 7 3.05 11.82 -9.85
N CYS A 8 1.83 12.32 -9.82
CA CYS A 8 1.09 12.48 -8.56
C CYS A 8 0.82 11.14 -7.90
N LEU A 9 0.49 10.13 -8.70
CA LEU A 9 0.27 8.80 -8.18
C LEU A 9 1.55 8.24 -7.57
N ALA A 10 2.68 8.43 -8.24
CA ALA A 10 3.96 7.98 -7.69
C ALA A 10 4.28 8.69 -6.37
N ALA A 11 4.03 9.99 -6.31
CA ALA A 11 4.27 10.74 -5.08
C ALA A 11 3.39 10.23 -3.94
N ALA A 12 2.13 9.92 -4.25
CA ALA A 12 1.23 9.36 -3.23
C ALA A 12 1.71 8.00 -2.75
N GLN A 13 2.23 7.18 -3.65
CA GLN A 13 2.78 5.89 -3.25
C GLN A 13 4.02 6.05 -2.37
N GLU A 14 4.87 7.02 -2.69
CA GLU A 14 6.05 7.29 -1.88
C GLU A 14 5.67 7.76 -0.49
N ASP A 15 4.63 8.59 -0.40
CA ASP A 15 4.14 9.05 0.91
C ASP A 15 3.62 7.89 1.73
N LEU A 16 2.90 6.97 1.09
CA LEU A 16 2.41 5.78 1.78
C LEU A 16 3.57 4.95 2.31
N ILE A 17 4.59 4.74 1.49
CA ILE A 17 5.76 3.96 1.91
C ILE A 17 6.42 4.62 3.13
N ARG A 18 6.58 5.94 3.10
CA ARG A 18 7.18 6.64 4.24
C ARG A 18 6.33 6.49 5.50
N ALA A 19 5.02 6.58 5.36
CA ALA A 19 4.14 6.42 6.51
C ALA A 19 4.20 5.00 7.06
N LEU A 20 4.26 4.01 6.17
CA LEU A 20 4.38 2.62 6.59
C LEU A 20 5.70 2.36 7.30
N ASP A 21 6.80 2.90 6.77
CA ASP A 21 8.11 2.72 7.39
C ASP A 21 8.19 3.41 8.74
N GLY A 22 7.49 4.54 8.88
CA GLY A 22 7.46 5.26 10.15
C GLY A 22 6.44 4.73 11.14
N ASN A 23 5.64 3.75 10.74
CA ASN A 23 4.60 3.19 11.58
C ASN A 23 3.65 4.26 12.10
N ASP A 24 3.32 5.22 11.24
CA ASP A 24 2.51 6.39 11.58
C ASP A 24 1.08 6.15 11.10
N LEU A 25 0.22 5.72 12.02
CA LEU A 25 -1.15 5.34 11.65
C LEU A 25 -1.91 6.49 11.00
N ALA A 26 -1.82 7.68 11.57
CA ALA A 26 -2.50 8.84 10.99
C ALA A 26 -1.95 9.15 9.61
N GLY A 27 -0.65 9.05 9.43
CA GLY A 27 -0.02 9.25 8.14
C GLY A 27 -0.43 8.20 7.12
N ILE A 28 -0.54 6.95 7.56
CA ILE A 28 -1.00 5.88 6.69
C ILE A 28 -2.42 6.15 6.22
N THR A 29 -3.30 6.56 7.12
CA THR A 29 -4.68 6.85 6.77
C THR A 29 -4.76 7.98 5.74
N ARG A 30 -4.00 9.05 5.97
CA ARG A 30 -3.98 10.17 5.03
C ARG A 30 -3.41 9.75 3.68
N ALA A 31 -2.34 8.95 3.72
CA ALA A 31 -1.69 8.52 2.49
C ALA A 31 -2.58 7.61 1.66
N VAL A 32 -3.34 6.73 2.32
CA VAL A 32 -4.27 5.85 1.62
C VAL A 32 -5.36 6.67 0.94
N ALA A 33 -5.88 7.68 1.62
CA ALA A 33 -6.90 8.55 1.02
C ALA A 33 -6.34 9.29 -0.18
N ALA A 34 -5.14 9.85 -0.05
CA ALA A 34 -4.51 10.56 -1.15
C ALA A 34 -4.21 9.63 -2.32
N LEU A 35 -3.79 8.41 -2.02
CA LEU A 35 -3.53 7.43 -3.07
C LEU A 35 -4.82 7.09 -3.82
N GLY A 36 -5.92 6.93 -3.11
CA GLY A 36 -7.22 6.68 -3.75
C GLY A 36 -7.60 7.79 -4.71
N GLU A 37 -7.42 9.04 -4.29
CA GLU A 37 -7.72 10.18 -5.15
C GLU A 37 -6.81 10.20 -6.38
N ALA A 38 -5.53 9.88 -6.19
CA ALA A 38 -4.59 9.87 -7.31
C ALA A 38 -4.92 8.77 -8.31
N ILE A 39 -5.36 7.61 -7.82
CA ILE A 39 -5.78 6.52 -8.69
C ILE A 39 -7.00 6.94 -9.50
N GLU A 40 -7.96 7.60 -8.86
CA GLU A 40 -9.15 8.08 -9.56
C GLU A 40 -8.80 9.09 -10.64
N ALA A 41 -7.88 9.99 -10.33
CA ALA A 41 -7.45 10.98 -11.30
C ALA A 41 -6.75 10.32 -12.49
N ALA A 42 -5.95 9.29 -12.22
CA ALA A 42 -5.27 8.58 -13.29
C ALA A 42 -6.26 7.82 -14.16
N HIS A 43 -7.29 7.25 -13.54
CA HIS A 43 -8.33 6.55 -14.27
C HIS A 43 -9.12 7.48 -15.17
N ALA A 44 -9.36 8.70 -14.70
CA ALA A 44 -10.16 9.66 -15.46
C ALA A 44 -9.48 10.08 -16.74
N LEU A 45 -8.18 9.88 -16.86
CA LEU A 45 -7.47 10.23 -18.07
C LEU A 45 -7.79 9.31 -19.24
N GLY A 46 -8.28 8.12 -18.95
CA GLY A 46 -8.52 7.14 -19.99
C GLY A 46 -7.21 6.65 -20.57
N GLN A 47 -7.20 6.50 -21.88
CA GLN A 47 -5.99 6.01 -22.54
C GLN A 47 -5.06 7.17 -22.86
N ALA A 48 -3.82 7.01 -22.42
CA ALA A 48 -2.80 7.99 -22.72
C ALA A 48 -2.08 7.58 -24.01
N PRO A 49 -1.61 8.56 -24.76
CA PRO A 49 -0.77 8.23 -25.93
C PRO A 49 0.49 7.51 -25.51
N LEU A 50 0.97 6.63 -26.33
CA LEU A 50 2.23 5.95 -26.06
C LEU A 50 3.38 6.93 -26.18
N GLN A 51 4.14 7.01 -25.12
CA GLN A 51 5.30 7.88 -25.05
C GLN A 51 6.40 7.12 -24.33
N PRO A 52 7.66 7.39 -24.67
CA PRO A 52 8.75 6.72 -23.94
C PRO A 52 8.70 6.95 -22.44
N GLN A 53 8.34 8.18 -22.05
CA GLN A 53 8.26 8.52 -20.64
C GLN A 53 7.16 7.73 -19.91
N LEU A 54 6.14 7.33 -20.65
CA LEU A 54 5.04 6.57 -20.05
C LEU A 54 5.53 5.23 -19.51
N GLY A 55 6.35 4.54 -20.31
CA GLY A 55 6.89 3.25 -19.88
C GLY A 55 7.71 3.37 -18.61
N GLU A 56 8.54 4.41 -18.52
CA GLU A 56 9.34 4.63 -17.32
C GLU A 56 8.48 4.90 -16.12
N ARG A 57 7.44 5.71 -16.29
CA ARG A 57 6.55 6.02 -15.17
C ARG A 57 5.77 4.81 -14.71
N LEU A 58 5.32 3.98 -15.64
CA LEU A 58 4.61 2.76 -15.27
C LEU A 58 5.52 1.79 -14.53
N ALA A 59 6.78 1.68 -14.97
CA ALA A 59 7.75 0.83 -14.28
C ALA A 59 7.99 1.31 -12.85
N ARG A 60 8.09 2.62 -12.68
CA ARG A 60 8.27 3.20 -11.35
C ARG A 60 7.06 2.94 -10.47
N LEU A 61 5.87 3.12 -11.01
CA LEU A 61 4.64 2.87 -10.25
C LEU A 61 4.55 1.42 -9.82
N SER A 62 4.92 0.50 -10.70
CA SER A 62 4.91 -0.93 -10.36
C SER A 62 5.89 -1.23 -9.24
N ALA A 63 7.09 -0.66 -9.31
CA ALA A 63 8.09 -0.88 -8.26
C ALA A 63 7.62 -0.31 -6.93
N LEU A 64 7.00 0.86 -6.94
CA LEU A 64 6.49 1.47 -5.72
C LEU A 64 5.32 0.67 -5.14
N ALA A 65 4.47 0.13 -6.00
CA ALA A 65 3.36 -0.70 -5.55
C ALA A 65 3.87 -1.96 -4.88
N LEU A 66 4.89 -2.57 -5.46
CA LEU A 66 5.49 -3.76 -4.85
C LEU A 66 6.13 -3.41 -3.50
N ALA A 67 6.86 -2.31 -3.44
CA ALA A 67 7.50 -1.89 -2.20
C ALA A 67 6.47 -1.65 -1.10
N ALA A 68 5.36 -1.01 -1.43
CA ALA A 68 4.29 -0.77 -0.46
C ALA A 68 3.68 -2.08 0.00
N ARG A 69 3.43 -3.00 -0.93
CA ARG A 69 2.83 -4.28 -0.58
C ARG A 69 3.71 -5.09 0.34
N MET A 70 5.02 -5.07 0.10
CA MET A 70 5.95 -5.79 0.96
C MET A 70 5.91 -5.25 2.38
N ARG A 71 5.78 -3.93 2.54
CA ARG A 71 5.71 -3.32 3.85
C ARG A 71 4.40 -3.64 4.56
N VAL A 72 3.29 -3.63 3.82
CA VAL A 72 2.00 -4.01 4.40
C VAL A 72 2.04 -5.46 4.87
N ASN A 73 2.59 -6.36 4.06
CA ASN A 73 2.69 -7.76 4.45
C ASN A 73 3.56 -7.93 5.69
N TYR A 74 4.67 -7.21 5.75
CA TYR A 74 5.55 -7.29 6.91
C TYR A 74 4.83 -6.83 8.18
N LEU A 75 4.11 -5.71 8.10
CA LEU A 75 3.40 -5.18 9.26
C LEU A 75 2.25 -6.10 9.66
N THR A 76 1.56 -6.68 8.69
CA THR A 76 0.50 -7.62 8.95
C THR A 76 1.03 -8.84 9.70
N ASP A 77 2.17 -9.35 9.26
CA ASP A 77 2.79 -10.50 9.92
C ASP A 77 3.21 -10.16 11.35
N ARG A 78 3.71 -8.95 11.56
CA ARG A 78 4.09 -8.51 12.90
C ARG A 78 2.89 -8.44 13.83
N VAL A 79 1.79 -7.87 13.34
CA VAL A 79 0.57 -7.76 14.14
C VAL A 79 0.04 -9.15 14.47
N ASN A 80 0.00 -10.04 13.50
CA ASN A 80 -0.48 -11.39 13.72
C ASN A 80 0.41 -12.13 14.72
N GLY A 81 1.71 -11.92 14.64
CA GLY A 81 2.63 -12.51 15.61
C GLY A 81 2.38 -12.02 17.01
N ARG A 82 2.13 -10.72 17.17
CA ARG A 82 1.82 -10.16 18.48
C ARG A 82 0.51 -10.69 19.03
N LEU A 83 -0.50 -10.81 18.18
CA LEU A 83 -1.79 -11.35 18.61
C LEU A 83 -1.66 -12.79 19.06
N ALA A 84 -0.90 -13.59 18.32
CA ALA A 84 -0.66 -14.96 18.69
C ALA A 84 0.07 -15.06 20.03
N GLY A 85 1.05 -14.18 20.23
CA GLY A 85 1.77 -14.12 21.50
C GLY A 85 0.87 -13.77 22.66
N LEU A 86 -0.03 -12.81 22.47
CA LEU A 86 -0.98 -12.43 23.50
C LEU A 86 -1.94 -13.56 23.81
N ALA A 87 -2.42 -14.25 22.78
CA ALA A 87 -3.32 -15.38 22.99
C ALA A 87 -2.63 -16.46 23.82
N SER A 88 -1.36 -16.71 23.56
CA SER A 88 -0.57 -17.64 24.33
C SER A 88 -0.49 -17.24 25.80
N LEU A 89 -0.24 -15.96 26.04
CA LEU A 89 -0.11 -15.45 27.40
C LEU A 89 -1.40 -15.53 28.18
N THR A 90 -2.54 -15.39 27.49
CA THR A 90 -3.83 -15.44 28.17
C THR A 90 -4.35 -16.85 28.31
N GLY A 91 -3.60 -17.83 27.87
CA GLY A 91 -4.01 -19.23 28.01
C GLY A 91 -5.00 -19.68 26.97
N GLN A 92 -5.29 -18.88 25.98
CA GLN A 92 -6.14 -19.30 24.89
C GLN A 92 -5.41 -20.31 24.05
N SER A 93 -6.10 -21.33 23.67
CA SER A 93 -5.47 -22.34 22.83
C SER A 93 -5.83 -22.09 21.39
N GLY A 94 -4.93 -22.51 20.55
CA GLY A 94 -5.14 -22.43 19.13
C GLY A 94 -4.78 -21.08 18.56
N PRO A 95 -4.50 -21.06 17.29
CA PRO A 95 -4.10 -19.82 16.62
C PRO A 95 -5.30 -18.93 16.43
N ILE A 96 -5.00 -17.65 16.40
CA ILE A 96 -5.98 -16.70 15.95
C ILE A 96 -5.83 -16.69 14.47
N THR A 97 -6.84 -17.25 13.79
CA THR A 97 -6.73 -17.20 12.39
C THR A 97 -7.78 -16.47 11.88
N TYR A 98 -7.62 -15.71 10.97
CA TYR A 98 -8.67 -15.25 10.36
C TYR A 98 -8.35 -15.75 9.12
N HIS A 99 -8.90 -16.22 8.64
CA HIS A 99 -8.85 -16.64 7.67
C HIS A 99 -9.46 -16.11 6.93
N ALA A 100 -9.21 -15.46 6.73
CA ALA A 100 -9.60 -14.82 6.04
C ALA A 100 -10.24 -15.33 5.23
N GLY A 101 -10.75 -15.56 5.51
CA GLY A 101 -11.44 -15.93 4.85
C GLY A 101 -11.02 -16.74 4.33
N LEU A 102 -10.55 -16.93 4.65
CA LEU A 102 -10.03 -17.49 4.37
C LEU A 102 -10.21 -18.58 4.17
N ARG A 103 -10.68 -19.05 4.38
CA ARG A 103 -10.81 -20.14 4.19
C ARG A 103 -11.66 -20.55 4.05
#